data_33282f126ac4f1d1cbc4d4da69d8bf31
#
_entry.id   33282f126ac4f1d1cbc4d4da69d8bf31
#
_cell.length_a   1.000
_cell.length_b   1.000
_cell.length_c   1.000
_cell.angle_alpha   90.00
_cell.angle_beta   90.00
_cell.angle_gamma   90.00
#
_symmetry.space_group_name_H-M   'P 1'
#
loop_
_entity.id
_entity.type
_entity.pdbx_description
1 polymer ?
#
loop_
_entity_poly.entity_id
_entity_poly.type
_entity_poly.pdbx_seq_one_letter_code
_entity_poly.pdbx_strand_id
1 'polypeptide(L)'
;KTNAGKKNLPDSVKILRLWIDHGQAPVDDTYGYTVYTGKGTPSARLPFRVLRNDSLVQAVQSADKKLLQAVFYPGNNGLQAGGVSLAASEPCTVMIKMVAGKSVFTVTDACMNAALKKITLTYNGETIEVPMPQGEFCGRTASYELP
;
A
#
# COMPACT_ATOMS: atom_id res chain seq x y z
N LYS A 1 -2.59 33.00 -21.58
CA LYS A 1 -3.70 33.13 -22.53
C LYS A 1 -4.96 32.75 -21.80
N THR A 2 -5.76 33.72 -21.41
CA THR A 2 -7.08 33.58 -20.80
C THR A 2 -8.04 33.03 -21.86
N ASN A 3 -8.73 31.95 -21.56
CA ASN A 3 -9.83 31.39 -22.39
C ASN A 3 -11.09 32.29 -22.31
N ALA A 4 -10.94 33.59 -22.60
CA ALA A 4 -12.06 34.50 -22.74
C ALA A 4 -12.73 34.24 -24.10
N GLY A 5 -13.86 33.52 -24.09
CA GLY A 5 -14.66 33.34 -25.31
C GLY A 5 -15.35 31.98 -25.45
N LYS A 6 -15.09 30.97 -24.63
CA LYS A 6 -15.92 29.76 -24.64
C LYS A 6 -17.17 30.03 -23.79
N LYS A 7 -18.35 30.00 -24.41
CA LYS A 7 -19.61 29.91 -23.69
C LYS A 7 -19.47 28.77 -22.67
N ASN A 8 -19.66 29.04 -21.40
CA ASN A 8 -19.82 28.02 -20.37
C ASN A 8 -21.06 27.20 -20.72
N LEU A 9 -20.86 26.16 -21.52
CA LEU A 9 -21.87 25.10 -21.63
C LEU A 9 -21.86 24.34 -20.30
N PRO A 10 -23.01 24.04 -19.71
CA PRO A 10 -23.07 23.23 -18.52
C PRO A 10 -22.44 21.86 -18.82
N ASP A 11 -21.26 21.62 -18.28
CA ASP A 11 -20.63 20.31 -18.34
C ASP A 11 -21.38 19.38 -17.37
N SER A 12 -22.05 18.38 -17.91
CA SER A 12 -22.60 17.29 -17.11
C SER A 12 -21.58 16.18 -17.01
N VAL A 13 -21.13 15.89 -15.79
CA VAL A 13 -20.22 14.78 -15.50
C VAL A 13 -21.01 13.66 -14.84
N LYS A 14 -20.88 12.44 -15.37
CA LYS A 14 -21.42 11.26 -14.71
C LYS A 14 -20.48 10.88 -13.56
N ILE A 15 -21.00 10.88 -12.35
CA ILE A 15 -20.27 10.52 -11.15
C ILE A 15 -20.82 9.20 -10.62
N LEU A 16 -19.94 8.21 -10.44
CA LEU A 16 -20.23 7.01 -9.67
C LEU A 16 -19.81 7.24 -8.23
N ARG A 17 -20.73 7.07 -7.28
CA ARG A 17 -20.41 7.02 -5.86
C ARG A 17 -20.68 5.61 -5.35
N LEU A 18 -19.73 5.08 -4.60
CA LEU A 18 -19.82 3.81 -3.92
C LEU A 18 -19.49 4.04 -2.44
N TRP A 19 -20.28 3.47 -1.55
CA TRP A 19 -20.00 3.48 -0.11
C TRP A 19 -20.32 2.12 0.48
N ILE A 20 -19.67 1.78 1.56
CA ILE A 20 -19.95 0.61 2.38
C ILE A 20 -20.59 1.13 3.66
N ASP A 21 -21.82 0.67 3.92
CA ASP A 21 -22.56 1.04 5.11
C ASP A 21 -22.29 0.02 6.22
N HIS A 22 -21.72 0.49 7.32
CA HIS A 22 -21.42 -0.33 8.52
C HIS A 22 -22.57 -0.26 9.55
N GLY A 23 -23.71 0.35 9.21
CA GLY A 23 -24.84 0.52 10.12
C GLY A 23 -24.60 1.60 11.18
N GLN A 24 -25.37 1.51 12.30
CA GLN A 24 -25.28 2.45 13.41
C GLN A 24 -24.24 1.98 14.44
N ALA A 25 -23.33 2.89 14.83
CA ALA A 25 -22.30 2.66 15.85
C ALA A 25 -21.46 1.37 15.62
N PRO A 26 -20.79 1.21 14.48
CA PRO A 26 -19.98 0.04 14.21
C PRO A 26 -18.82 -0.04 15.22
N VAL A 27 -18.51 -1.26 15.66
CA VAL A 27 -17.37 -1.55 16.56
C VAL A 27 -16.48 -2.57 15.87
N ASP A 28 -15.18 -2.24 15.73
CA ASP A 28 -14.15 -3.10 15.13
C ASP A 28 -14.47 -3.59 13.70
N ASP A 29 -15.28 -2.82 12.96
CA ASP A 29 -15.64 -3.16 11.60
C ASP A 29 -14.49 -2.91 10.63
N THR A 30 -14.30 -3.86 9.72
CA THR A 30 -13.33 -3.76 8.64
C THR A 30 -14.02 -3.90 7.30
N TYR A 31 -13.41 -3.34 6.26
CA TYR A 31 -13.91 -3.52 4.90
C TYR A 31 -12.77 -3.76 3.91
N GLY A 32 -13.13 -4.33 2.78
CA GLY A 32 -12.24 -4.47 1.65
C GLY A 32 -13.05 -4.51 0.36
N TYR A 33 -12.53 -3.90 -0.68
CA TYR A 33 -13.14 -3.96 -1.99
C TYR A 33 -12.08 -4.08 -3.09
N THR A 34 -12.51 -4.59 -4.23
CA THR A 34 -11.65 -4.72 -5.42
C THR A 34 -12.30 -4.01 -6.57
N VAL A 35 -11.53 -3.16 -7.25
CA VAL A 35 -11.95 -2.52 -8.48
C VAL A 35 -11.44 -3.35 -9.67
N TYR A 36 -12.37 -3.81 -10.49
CA TYR A 36 -12.06 -4.51 -11.73
C TYR A 36 -12.32 -3.61 -12.93
N THR A 37 -11.27 -3.35 -13.72
CA THR A 37 -11.34 -2.47 -14.88
C THR A 37 -11.38 -3.22 -16.22
N GLY A 38 -11.40 -4.55 -16.18
CA GLY A 38 -11.47 -5.42 -17.37
C GLY A 38 -12.85 -5.49 -18.00
N LYS A 39 -12.92 -6.10 -19.18
CA LYS A 39 -14.19 -6.40 -19.83
C LYS A 39 -14.76 -7.72 -19.32
N GLY A 40 -16.09 -7.77 -19.14
CA GLY A 40 -16.80 -8.96 -18.66
C GLY A 40 -16.90 -9.08 -17.15
N THR A 41 -17.31 -10.25 -16.68
CA THR A 41 -17.46 -10.53 -15.24
C THR A 41 -16.10 -10.92 -14.65
N PRO A 42 -15.69 -10.30 -13.51
CA PRO A 42 -14.46 -10.70 -12.85
C PRO A 42 -14.52 -12.15 -12.39
N SER A 43 -13.37 -12.82 -12.36
CA SER A 43 -13.26 -14.17 -11.79
C SER A 43 -13.67 -14.14 -10.32
N ALA A 44 -14.40 -15.17 -9.89
CA ALA A 44 -14.72 -15.34 -8.47
C ALA A 44 -13.47 -15.56 -7.61
N ARG A 45 -12.38 -16.03 -8.21
CA ARG A 45 -11.09 -16.20 -7.55
C ARG A 45 -10.24 -14.94 -7.80
N LEU A 46 -10.04 -14.17 -6.75
CA LEU A 46 -9.15 -12.99 -6.80
C LEU A 46 -7.69 -13.43 -7.00
N PRO A 47 -6.89 -12.67 -7.78
CA PRO A 47 -5.47 -12.96 -8.01
C PRO A 47 -4.59 -12.59 -6.81
N PHE A 48 -5.19 -12.27 -5.67
CA PHE A 48 -4.52 -11.90 -4.42
C PHE A 48 -5.32 -12.39 -3.22
N ARG A 49 -4.70 -12.37 -2.07
CA ARG A 49 -5.32 -12.64 -0.77
C ARG A 49 -4.98 -11.53 0.22
N VAL A 50 -5.91 -11.20 1.08
CA VAL A 50 -5.69 -10.35 2.24
C VAL A 50 -4.98 -11.18 3.29
N LEU A 51 -3.84 -10.70 3.78
CA LEU A 51 -3.07 -11.35 4.84
C LEU A 51 -3.44 -10.80 6.21
N ARG A 52 -3.66 -9.50 6.28
CA ARG A 52 -4.05 -8.79 7.49
C ARG A 52 -4.83 -7.53 7.09
N ASN A 53 -5.83 -7.15 7.87
CA ASN A 53 -6.62 -5.94 7.66
C ASN A 53 -7.15 -5.44 9.00
N ASP A 54 -6.32 -4.69 9.72
CA ASP A 54 -6.68 -4.06 10.98
C ASP A 54 -6.08 -2.64 11.08
N SER A 55 -6.24 -2.00 12.22
CA SER A 55 -5.74 -0.64 12.47
C SER A 55 -4.21 -0.53 12.58
N LEU A 56 -3.50 -1.64 12.67
CA LEU A 56 -2.05 -1.69 12.84
C LEU A 56 -1.33 -2.05 11.54
N VAL A 57 -1.89 -2.99 10.77
CA VAL A 57 -1.30 -3.44 9.50
C VAL A 57 -2.40 -3.79 8.50
N GLN A 58 -2.25 -3.32 7.29
CA GLN A 58 -3.02 -3.79 6.15
C GLN A 58 -2.07 -4.42 5.14
N ALA A 59 -2.33 -5.66 4.75
CA ALA A 59 -1.43 -6.39 3.87
C ALA A 59 -2.16 -7.31 2.91
N VAL A 60 -1.69 -7.32 1.66
CA VAL A 60 -2.16 -8.21 0.59
C VAL A 60 -1.00 -8.89 -0.10
N GLN A 61 -1.22 -10.10 -0.56
CA GLN A 61 -0.22 -10.87 -1.31
C GLN A 61 -0.83 -11.43 -2.58
N SER A 62 -0.11 -11.35 -3.69
CA SER A 62 -0.53 -12.02 -4.93
C SER A 62 -0.64 -13.53 -4.76
N ALA A 63 -1.52 -14.16 -5.53
CA ALA A 63 -1.76 -15.60 -5.44
C ALA A 63 -0.52 -16.45 -5.75
N ASP A 64 0.36 -15.94 -6.62
CA ASP A 64 1.65 -16.55 -6.97
C ASP A 64 2.77 -16.21 -5.96
N LYS A 65 2.47 -15.45 -4.90
CA LYS A 65 3.38 -15.01 -3.84
C LYS A 65 4.54 -14.12 -4.30
N LYS A 66 4.51 -13.63 -5.53
CA LYS A 66 5.60 -12.80 -6.08
C LYS A 66 5.49 -11.33 -5.73
N LEU A 67 4.34 -10.89 -5.22
CA LEU A 67 4.10 -9.52 -4.81
C LEU A 67 3.45 -9.50 -3.42
N LEU A 68 4.04 -8.78 -2.51
CA LEU A 68 3.47 -8.42 -1.21
C LEU A 68 3.38 -6.90 -1.13
N GLN A 69 2.25 -6.40 -0.66
CA GLN A 69 2.07 -4.99 -0.32
C GLN A 69 1.56 -4.90 1.12
N ALA A 70 2.17 -4.03 1.90
CA ALA A 70 1.79 -3.81 3.29
C ALA A 70 1.84 -2.32 3.64
N VAL A 71 0.91 -1.90 4.47
CA VAL A 71 0.89 -0.59 5.13
C VAL A 71 1.05 -0.85 6.61
N PHE A 72 2.07 -0.26 7.22
CA PHE A 72 2.30 -0.26 8.65
C PHE A 72 1.84 1.07 9.23
N TYR A 73 0.91 1.02 10.16
CA TYR A 73 0.47 2.14 10.96
C TYR A 73 1.37 2.32 12.20
N PRO A 74 1.13 3.30 13.08
CA PRO A 74 2.04 3.59 14.19
C PRO A 74 2.40 2.38 15.05
N GLY A 75 3.67 2.26 15.40
CA GLY A 75 4.21 1.23 16.29
C GLY A 75 4.94 0.09 15.55
N ASN A 76 5.77 -0.63 16.24
CA ASN A 76 6.53 -1.80 15.78
C ASN A 76 5.62 -3.01 15.53
N ASN A 77 4.73 -2.90 14.58
CA ASN A 77 3.77 -3.95 14.26
C ASN A 77 4.34 -4.87 13.19
N GLY A 78 4.24 -6.15 13.45
CA GLY A 78 4.67 -7.19 12.53
C GLY A 78 3.51 -7.82 11.78
N LEU A 79 3.75 -8.20 10.54
CA LEU A 79 2.94 -9.10 9.74
C LEU A 79 3.52 -10.52 9.87
N GLN A 80 2.71 -11.46 10.35
CA GLN A 80 3.05 -12.88 10.35
C GLN A 80 1.93 -13.65 9.67
N ALA A 81 1.96 -13.76 8.37
CA ALA A 81 0.93 -14.41 7.58
C ALA A 81 1.45 -14.82 6.20
N GLY A 82 0.80 -15.81 5.60
CA GLY A 82 1.10 -16.20 4.23
C GLY A 82 2.49 -16.79 3.98
N GLY A 83 3.20 -17.19 5.03
CA GLY A 83 4.59 -17.63 4.96
C GLY A 83 5.58 -16.46 4.91
N VAL A 84 5.15 -15.27 5.37
CA VAL A 84 5.96 -14.06 5.46
C VAL A 84 5.98 -13.57 6.90
N SER A 85 7.16 -13.21 7.39
CA SER A 85 7.38 -12.41 8.58
C SER A 85 7.96 -11.07 8.14
N LEU A 86 7.24 -9.97 8.39
CA LEU A 86 7.68 -8.62 8.03
C LEU A 86 7.33 -7.65 9.15
N ALA A 87 8.30 -6.87 9.61
CA ALA A 87 8.09 -5.78 10.54
C ALA A 87 8.80 -4.52 10.04
N ALA A 88 8.31 -3.36 10.46
CA ALA A 88 8.90 -2.07 10.15
C ALA A 88 9.09 -1.25 11.43
N SER A 89 10.21 -0.53 11.56
CA SER A 89 10.51 0.32 12.72
C SER A 89 9.63 1.57 12.78
N GLU A 90 9.10 1.99 11.65
CA GLU A 90 8.33 3.23 11.49
C GLU A 90 7.08 2.98 10.63
N PRO A 91 6.04 3.83 10.77
CA PRO A 91 4.90 3.80 9.87
C PRO A 91 5.34 3.99 8.42
N CYS A 92 4.97 3.06 7.55
CA CYS A 92 5.39 3.11 6.15
C CYS A 92 4.53 2.22 5.27
N THR A 93 4.65 2.45 3.97
CA THR A 93 4.16 1.52 2.96
C THR A 93 5.33 0.72 2.41
N VAL A 94 5.18 -0.59 2.36
CA VAL A 94 6.20 -1.52 1.84
C VAL A 94 5.61 -2.33 0.69
N MET A 95 6.33 -2.40 -0.41
CA MET A 95 6.07 -3.37 -1.47
C MET A 95 7.30 -4.26 -1.64
N ILE A 96 7.08 -5.56 -1.65
CA ILE A 96 8.13 -6.56 -1.92
C ILE A 96 7.77 -7.29 -3.19
N LYS A 97 8.63 -7.23 -4.18
CA LYS A 97 8.44 -7.90 -5.47
C LYS A 97 9.58 -8.86 -5.75
N MET A 98 9.23 -10.08 -6.14
CA MET A 98 10.20 -11.05 -6.63
C MET A 98 10.53 -10.76 -8.10
N VAL A 99 11.80 -10.42 -8.38
CA VAL A 99 12.31 -10.13 -9.73
C VAL A 99 13.55 -10.98 -9.95
N ALA A 100 13.53 -11.85 -10.94
CA ALA A 100 14.65 -12.74 -11.26
C ALA A 100 15.22 -13.51 -10.05
N GLY A 101 14.33 -13.96 -9.15
CA GLY A 101 14.72 -14.72 -7.95
C GLY A 101 15.15 -13.88 -6.75
N LYS A 102 15.24 -12.56 -6.90
CA LYS A 102 15.62 -11.63 -5.84
C LYS A 102 14.40 -10.89 -5.28
N SER A 103 14.47 -10.51 -4.01
CA SER A 103 13.45 -9.68 -3.36
C SER A 103 13.81 -8.20 -3.50
N VAL A 104 12.98 -7.47 -4.23
CA VAL A 104 13.08 -6.01 -4.37
C VAL A 104 12.07 -5.35 -3.43
N PHE A 105 12.59 -4.58 -2.50
CA PHE A 105 11.81 -3.81 -1.53
C PHE A 105 11.64 -2.38 -2.03
N THR A 106 10.43 -1.89 -1.91
CA THR A 106 10.09 -0.49 -2.21
C THR A 106 9.39 0.07 -0.98
N VAL A 107 9.96 1.10 -0.38
CA VAL A 107 9.52 1.65 0.92
C VAL A 107 9.22 3.12 0.78
N THR A 108 8.10 3.55 1.35
CA THR A 108 7.66 4.95 1.32
C THR A 108 7.21 5.39 2.71
N ASP A 109 7.75 6.49 3.19
CA ASP A 109 7.20 7.24 4.32
C ASP A 109 6.08 8.15 3.80
N ALA A 110 4.82 7.73 4.00
CA ALA A 110 3.65 8.50 3.58
C ALA A 110 3.46 9.79 4.42
N CYS A 111 4.08 9.89 5.59
CA CYS A 111 4.03 11.07 6.46
C CYS A 111 5.01 12.17 6.03
N MET A 112 5.91 11.89 5.10
CA MET A 112 6.95 12.82 4.62
C MET A 112 7.75 13.43 5.78
N ASN A 113 8.16 12.59 6.74
CA ASN A 113 8.92 13.04 7.90
C ASN A 113 10.37 13.38 7.52
N ALA A 114 10.68 14.65 7.41
CA ALA A 114 12.01 15.13 7.04
C ALA A 114 13.12 14.75 8.04
N ALA A 115 12.77 14.37 9.27
CA ALA A 115 13.73 13.91 10.28
C ALA A 115 14.05 12.40 10.13
N LEU A 116 13.23 11.65 9.41
CA LEU A 116 13.36 10.20 9.26
C LEU A 116 14.47 9.88 8.24
N LYS A 117 15.62 9.44 8.72
CA LYS A 117 16.79 9.14 7.88
C LYS A 117 16.79 7.73 7.30
N LYS A 118 16.18 6.77 8.02
CA LYS A 118 16.09 5.37 7.60
C LYS A 118 14.86 4.71 8.20
N ILE A 119 14.39 3.67 7.53
CA ILE A 119 13.42 2.70 8.07
C ILE A 119 14.13 1.36 8.15
N THR A 120 14.02 0.70 9.31
CA THR A 120 14.52 -0.66 9.49
C THR A 120 13.38 -1.64 9.26
N LEU A 121 13.54 -2.54 8.31
CA LEU A 121 12.64 -3.66 8.07
C LEU A 121 13.26 -4.93 8.65
N THR A 122 12.44 -5.80 9.24
CA THR A 122 12.82 -7.17 9.54
C THR A 122 11.99 -8.09 8.65
N TYR A 123 12.64 -8.76 7.72
CA TYR A 123 11.98 -9.63 6.74
C TYR A 123 12.50 -11.07 6.86
N ASN A 124 11.64 -11.99 7.27
CA ASN A 124 11.96 -13.42 7.47
C ASN A 124 13.22 -13.65 8.34
N GLY A 125 13.39 -12.77 9.35
CA GLY A 125 14.54 -12.82 10.27
C GLY A 125 15.75 -11.98 9.85
N GLU A 126 15.79 -11.48 8.63
CA GLU A 126 16.84 -10.58 8.16
C GLU A 126 16.50 -9.12 8.44
N THR A 127 17.50 -8.36 8.87
CA THR A 127 17.36 -6.91 9.12
C THR A 127 17.87 -6.11 7.94
N ILE A 128 17.04 -5.24 7.40
CA ILE A 128 17.30 -4.41 6.24
C ILE A 128 17.17 -2.95 6.66
N GLU A 129 18.21 -2.17 6.53
CA GLU A 129 18.18 -0.72 6.71
C GLU A 129 17.95 -0.04 5.36
N VAL A 130 16.81 0.65 5.24
CA VAL A 130 16.44 1.39 4.02
C VAL A 130 16.65 2.87 4.28
N PRO A 131 17.69 3.51 3.68
CA PRO A 131 17.87 4.95 3.76
C PRO A 131 16.69 5.69 3.11
N MET A 132 16.11 6.64 3.82
CA MET A 132 14.98 7.41 3.30
C MET A 132 15.43 8.69 2.60
N PRO A 133 14.78 9.07 1.50
CA PRO A 133 15.07 10.32 0.81
C PRO A 133 14.91 11.55 1.70
N GLN A 134 15.83 12.49 1.58
CA GLN A 134 15.91 13.69 2.44
C GLN A 134 15.62 14.98 1.67
N GLY A 135 15.38 16.07 2.40
CA GLY A 135 15.19 17.41 1.86
C GLY A 135 13.95 17.49 0.95
N GLU A 136 14.10 18.05 -0.24
CA GLU A 136 13.03 18.16 -1.25
C GLU A 136 12.53 16.82 -1.76
N PHE A 137 13.25 15.73 -1.51
CA PHE A 137 12.89 14.38 -1.89
C PHE A 137 12.19 13.61 -0.76
N CYS A 138 11.96 14.24 0.38
CA CYS A 138 11.24 13.65 1.50
C CYS A 138 9.87 13.11 1.03
N GLY A 139 9.54 11.88 1.43
CA GLY A 139 8.34 11.17 0.99
C GLY A 139 8.45 10.46 -0.37
N ARG A 140 9.57 10.59 -1.08
CA ARG A 140 9.83 9.73 -2.24
C ARG A 140 10.08 8.30 -1.79
N THR A 141 9.78 7.39 -2.69
CA THR A 141 10.02 5.96 -2.51
C THR A 141 11.51 5.63 -2.53
N ALA A 142 11.97 4.88 -1.55
CA ALA A 142 13.27 4.24 -1.54
C ALA A 142 13.16 2.80 -2.05
N SER A 143 14.19 2.31 -2.75
CA SER A 143 14.26 0.93 -3.22
C SER A 143 15.52 0.24 -2.69
N TYR A 144 15.37 -1.03 -2.32
CA TYR A 144 16.44 -1.89 -1.84
C TYR A 144 16.29 -3.29 -2.43
N GLU A 145 17.37 -3.90 -2.85
CA GLU A 145 17.38 -5.26 -3.39
C GLU A 145 18.17 -6.17 -2.44
N LEU A 146 17.54 -7.26 -2.01
CA LEU A 146 18.25 -8.34 -1.33
C LEU A 146 18.97 -9.19 -2.38
N PRO A 147 20.24 -9.47 -2.15
CA PRO A 147 21.03 -10.29 -3.07
C PRO A 147 20.51 -11.71 -3.29
#